data_da844e649833a3472186af475d885df2
#
_entry.id   da844e649833a3472186af475d885df2
#
_cell.length_a   1.000
_cell.length_b   1.000
_cell.length_c   1.000
_cell.angle_alpha   90.00
_cell.angle_beta   90.00
_cell.angle_gamma   90.00
#
_symmetry.space_group_name_H-M   'P 1'
#
loop_
_entity.id
_entity.type
_entity.pdbx_description
1 polymer ?
#
loop_
_entity_poly.entity_id
_entity_poly.type
_entity_poly.pdbx_seq_one_letter_code
_entity_poly.pdbx_strand_id
1 'polypeptide(L)' 'MSAQPAPVAPKNGDHVTSSQHEGIFEVVGVNALMQTANIRLIDGTGHVVPNVAWTTLKKIGHK' A
#
# COMPACT_ATOMS: atom_id res chain seq x y z
N MET A 1 -10.98 5.61 -26.57
CA MET A 1 -10.68 4.72 -25.49
C MET A 1 -9.71 5.36 -24.50
N SER A 2 -9.98 5.24 -23.25
CA SER A 2 -9.11 5.84 -22.25
C SER A 2 -8.19 4.77 -21.70
N ALA A 3 -6.95 5.14 -21.52
CA ALA A 3 -5.99 4.28 -20.88
C ALA A 3 -6.02 4.55 -19.37
N GLN A 4 -5.93 3.49 -18.61
CA GLN A 4 -5.81 3.65 -17.18
C GLN A 4 -4.40 4.14 -16.86
N PRO A 5 -4.28 5.08 -15.94
CA PRO A 5 -2.94 5.48 -15.52
C PRO A 5 -2.24 4.31 -14.83
N ALA A 6 -0.95 4.30 -14.91
CA ALA A 6 -0.17 3.32 -14.20
C ALA A 6 -0.40 3.48 -12.69
N PRO A 7 -0.38 2.39 -11.93
CA PRO A 7 -0.50 2.51 -10.49
C PRO A 7 0.62 3.38 -9.94
N VAL A 8 0.28 4.18 -8.95
CA VAL A 8 1.27 5.02 -8.28
C VAL A 8 2.06 4.12 -7.34
N ALA A 9 3.38 4.14 -7.49
CA ALA A 9 4.23 3.34 -6.64
C ALA A 9 4.24 3.91 -5.22
N PRO A 10 3.91 3.11 -4.22
CA PRO A 10 4.04 3.57 -2.85
C PRO A 10 5.51 3.62 -2.45
N LYS A 11 5.79 4.31 -1.38
CA LYS A 11 7.14 4.41 -0.83
C LYS A 11 7.11 3.91 0.60
N ASN A 12 8.24 3.36 1.04
CA ASN A 12 8.36 2.96 2.44
C ASN A 12 8.05 4.15 3.33
N GLY A 13 7.21 3.90 4.32
CA GLY A 13 6.79 4.95 5.25
C GLY A 13 5.50 5.62 4.88
N ASP A 14 4.99 5.42 3.66
CA ASP A 14 3.70 5.99 3.27
C ASP A 14 2.60 5.36 4.10
N HIS A 15 1.61 6.18 4.45
CA HIS A 15 0.40 5.69 5.09
C HIS A 15 -0.66 5.47 4.01
N VAL A 16 -1.25 4.30 4.02
CA VAL A 16 -2.19 3.88 2.98
C VAL A 16 -3.37 3.16 3.59
N THR A 17 -4.46 3.14 2.83
CA THR A 17 -5.56 2.22 3.10
C THR A 17 -5.61 1.21 1.99
N SER A 18 -6.20 0.05 2.27
CA SER A 18 -6.37 -1.00 1.28
C SER A 18 -7.85 -1.26 1.06
N SER A 19 -8.23 -1.51 -0.19
CA SER A 19 -9.62 -1.83 -0.48
C SER A 19 -10.04 -3.19 0.05
N GLN A 20 -9.08 -4.03 0.44
CA GLN A 20 -9.34 -5.39 0.88
C GLN A 20 -9.10 -5.60 2.36
N HIS A 21 -8.58 -4.60 3.06
CA HIS A 21 -8.25 -4.72 4.47
C HIS A 21 -8.63 -3.44 5.17
N GLU A 22 -9.28 -3.56 6.31
CA GLU A 22 -9.70 -2.41 7.09
C GLU A 22 -8.53 -1.87 7.89
N GLY A 23 -8.47 -0.54 8.02
CA GLY A 23 -7.47 0.10 8.85
C GLY A 23 -6.49 0.93 8.07
N ILE A 24 -5.58 1.55 8.78
CA ILE A 24 -4.53 2.37 8.21
C ILE A 24 -3.22 1.61 8.31
N PHE A 25 -2.47 1.59 7.22
CA PHE A 25 -1.26 0.80 7.12
C PHE A 25 -0.08 1.69 6.77
N GLU A 26 1.08 1.23 7.14
CA GLU A 26 2.35 1.84 6.73
C GLU A 26 3.03 0.90 5.74
N VAL A 27 3.52 1.46 4.64
CA VAL A 27 4.26 0.67 3.65
C VAL A 27 5.64 0.36 4.21
N VAL A 28 5.96 -0.92 4.33
CA VAL A 28 7.23 -1.35 4.89
C VAL A 28 8.10 -2.09 3.87
N GLY A 29 7.59 -2.31 2.67
CA GLY A 29 8.38 -2.89 1.60
C GLY A 29 7.67 -2.71 0.27
N VAL A 30 8.42 -2.54 -0.80
CA VAL A 30 7.87 -2.29 -2.13
C VAL A 30 8.53 -3.23 -3.11
N ASN A 31 7.72 -3.88 -3.93
CA ASN A 31 8.20 -4.73 -5.01
C ASN A 31 7.72 -4.14 -6.33
N ALA A 32 8.62 -3.43 -7.01
CA ALA A 32 8.24 -2.74 -8.24
C ALA A 32 7.99 -3.71 -9.39
N LEU A 33 8.69 -4.83 -9.39
CA LEU A 33 8.51 -5.81 -10.46
C LEU A 33 7.12 -6.39 -10.46
N MET A 34 6.61 -6.73 -9.28
CA MET A 34 5.29 -7.32 -9.14
C MET A 34 4.21 -6.28 -8.89
N GLN A 35 4.61 -5.02 -8.69
CA GLN A 35 3.69 -3.94 -8.34
C GLN A 35 2.87 -4.26 -7.10
N THR A 36 3.57 -4.77 -6.09
CA THR A 36 2.98 -5.09 -4.80
C THR A 36 3.76 -4.38 -3.71
N ALA A 37 3.20 -4.36 -2.53
CA ALA A 37 3.85 -3.78 -1.36
C ALA A 37 3.50 -4.60 -0.14
N ASN A 38 4.40 -4.58 0.82
CA ASN A 38 4.12 -5.13 2.15
C ASN A 38 3.69 -3.98 3.01
N ILE A 39 2.58 -4.15 3.72
CA ILE A 39 2.02 -3.09 4.54
C ILE A 39 1.84 -3.61 5.96
N ARG A 40 2.03 -2.71 6.92
CA ARG A 40 1.93 -3.04 8.33
C ARG A 40 0.85 -2.20 8.97
N LEU A 41 -0.05 -2.85 9.70
CA LEU A 41 -1.15 -2.15 10.36
C LEU A 41 -0.61 -1.25 11.47
N ILE A 42 -1.10 0.00 11.49
CA ILE A 42 -0.62 1.00 12.44
C ILE A 42 -1.52 1.04 13.67
N ASP A 43 -1.79 -0.08 14.26
CA ASP A 43 -2.62 -0.10 15.45
C ASP A 43 -1.88 -0.63 16.65
N GLY A 44 -0.58 -0.86 16.50
CA GLY A 44 0.22 -1.38 17.58
C GLY A 44 0.41 -2.89 17.57
N THR A 45 -0.32 -3.61 16.74
CA THR A 45 -0.16 -5.07 16.67
C THR A 45 1.03 -5.48 15.83
N GLY A 46 1.45 -4.63 14.90
CA GLY A 46 2.54 -4.97 14.01
C GLY A 46 2.19 -5.99 12.94
N HIS A 47 0.90 -6.21 12.72
CA HIS A 47 0.46 -7.18 11.71
C HIS A 47 0.88 -6.72 10.31
N VAL A 48 1.54 -7.62 9.57
CA VAL A 48 2.02 -7.31 8.23
C VAL A 48 1.23 -8.10 7.21
N VAL A 49 0.77 -7.41 6.17
CA VAL A 49 0.09 -8.03 5.03
C VAL A 49 1.05 -7.94 3.85
N PRO A 50 1.58 -9.06 3.37
CA PRO A 50 2.54 -9.04 2.27
C PRO A 50 1.86 -9.07 0.92
N ASN A 51 2.59 -8.61 -0.08
CA ASN A 51 2.23 -8.76 -1.49
C ASN A 51 0.87 -8.17 -1.82
N VAL A 52 0.61 -6.97 -1.32
CA VAL A 52 -0.64 -6.27 -1.60
C VAL A 52 -0.48 -5.50 -2.90
N ALA A 53 -1.39 -5.71 -3.84
CA ALA A 53 -1.31 -5.03 -5.14
C ALA A 53 -1.42 -3.53 -4.97
N TRP A 54 -0.59 -2.78 -5.68
CA TRP A 54 -0.61 -1.32 -5.60
C TRP A 54 -1.98 -0.75 -5.94
N THR A 55 -2.70 -1.40 -6.85
CA THR A 55 -4.00 -0.92 -7.29
C THR A 55 -5.05 -0.92 -6.19
N THR A 56 -4.84 -1.69 -5.13
CA THR A 56 -5.76 -1.74 -4.00
C THR A 56 -5.39 -0.75 -2.91
N LEU A 57 -4.26 -0.06 -3.06
CA LEU A 57 -3.77 0.85 -2.04
C LEU A 57 -4.13 2.28 -2.39
N LYS A 58 -4.52 3.05 -1.39
CA LYS A 58 -4.80 4.46 -1.53
C LYS A 58 -3.96 5.21 -0.52
N LYS A 59 -3.17 6.13 -1.01
CA LYS A 59 -2.33 6.94 -0.14
C LYS A 59 -3.20 7.96 0.57
N ILE A 60 -3.10 8.00 1.88
CA ILE A 60 -3.95 8.90 2.67
C ILE A 60 -3.15 10.02 3.30
N GLY A 61 -1.84 9.95 3.25
CA GLY A 61 -1.07 11.03 3.79
C GLY A 61 0.36 10.62 4.00
N HIS A 62 1.14 11.61 4.34
CA HIS A 62 2.55 11.41 4.63
C HIS A 62 3.04 12.64 5.36
N LYS A 63 4.18 12.50 5.93
CA LYS A 63 4.74 13.64 6.65
C LYS A 63 5.84 14.27 5.87
#